data_2ac2d02611354f3789c6e0987471bde9
#
_entry.id   2ac2d02611354f3789c6e0987471bde9
#
_cell.length_a   1.000
_cell.length_b   1.000
_cell.length_c   1.000
_cell.angle_alpha   90.00
_cell.angle_beta   90.00
_cell.angle_gamma   90.00
#
_symmetry.space_group_name_H-M   'P 1'
#
loop_
_entity.id
_entity.type
_entity.pdbx_description
1 polymer ?
#
loop_
_entity_poly.entity_id
_entity_poly.type
_entity_poly.pdbx_seq_one_letter_code
_entity_poly.pdbx_strand_id
1 'polypeptide(L)'
;MKTIKLAIVAALMCVAVSCGNKQQAAAEPDSQAAVATVMDVDALLADAENLVNKEVVFDGVCTHACKHGATKIFMMGSDDTKTIRVEAAKLGSFDTKCINSIVKVKGVLKEERVDEAYLQQWEAKAKAQSDNHGDGEGGCSTEKNARGETANTTEGRIADFRAKIAANQEKTGKAYLSFYFVEAVSYEIQ
;
A
#
# COMPACT_ATOMS: atom_id res chain seq x y z
N MET A 1 34.93 -13.43 -58.49
CA MET A 1 36.27 -14.02 -58.67
C MET A 1 36.91 -14.20 -57.31
N LYS A 2 37.45 -15.39 -57.10
CA LYS A 2 38.34 -15.85 -56.00
C LYS A 2 37.60 -16.12 -54.67
N THR A 3 37.17 -17.31 -54.38
CA THR A 3 37.72 -18.66 -54.14
C THR A 3 38.67 -18.77 -52.93
N ILE A 4 38.31 -19.72 -52.05
CA ILE A 4 39.18 -20.73 -51.42
C ILE A 4 39.74 -20.29 -50.06
N LYS A 5 39.72 -21.07 -48.94
CA LYS A 5 39.85 -22.55 -48.67
C LYS A 5 39.40 -22.88 -47.27
N LEU A 6 38.73 -23.89 -47.12
CA LEU A 6 38.64 -25.07 -46.27
C LEU A 6 39.93 -25.38 -45.49
N ALA A 7 39.82 -25.60 -44.17
CA ALA A 7 40.68 -26.47 -43.40
C ALA A 7 39.92 -27.10 -42.26
N ILE A 8 39.70 -28.41 -42.39
CA ILE A 8 39.24 -29.37 -41.41
C ILE A 8 40.45 -29.82 -40.59
N VAL A 9 40.34 -29.80 -39.26
CA VAL A 9 41.19 -30.66 -38.41
C VAL A 9 40.29 -31.31 -37.37
N ALA A 10 40.18 -32.61 -37.47
CA ALA A 10 39.58 -33.56 -36.52
C ALA A 10 40.66 -34.12 -35.60
N ALA A 11 40.37 -34.22 -34.31
CA ALA A 11 41.01 -35.15 -33.38
C ALA A 11 40.16 -35.20 -32.10
N LEU A 12 39.45 -36.21 -31.90
CA LEU A 12 39.65 -37.50 -31.24
C LEU A 12 39.54 -37.50 -29.73
N MET A 13 38.44 -38.06 -29.28
CA MET A 13 38.10 -38.83 -28.06
C MET A 13 39.02 -38.76 -26.80
N CYS A 14 38.33 -38.51 -25.65
CA CYS A 14 38.47 -39.36 -24.47
C CYS A 14 37.17 -39.42 -23.68
N VAL A 15 36.60 -40.62 -23.56
CA VAL A 15 35.48 -41.02 -22.73
C VAL A 15 36.00 -41.22 -21.32
N ALA A 16 35.44 -40.53 -20.33
CA ALA A 16 35.54 -40.93 -18.93
C ALA A 16 34.13 -40.95 -18.34
N VAL A 17 33.56 -42.11 -18.19
CA VAL A 17 32.35 -42.41 -17.44
C VAL A 17 32.69 -42.30 -15.95
N SER A 18 32.09 -41.39 -15.24
CA SER A 18 32.05 -41.42 -13.78
C SER A 18 30.57 -41.21 -13.35
N CYS A 19 30.00 -42.29 -12.86
CA CYS A 19 28.73 -42.30 -12.17
C CYS A 19 28.91 -41.56 -10.83
N GLY A 20 28.17 -40.44 -10.67
CA GLY A 20 28.03 -39.74 -9.42
C GLY A 20 26.73 -38.98 -9.44
N ASN A 21 25.71 -39.54 -8.77
CA ASN A 21 24.40 -38.96 -8.57
C ASN A 21 24.55 -37.63 -7.83
N LYS A 22 24.41 -36.49 -8.51
CA LYS A 22 24.19 -35.17 -7.88
C LYS A 22 22.99 -34.51 -8.58
N GLN A 23 21.93 -34.38 -7.80
CA GLN A 23 20.79 -33.52 -8.11
C GLN A 23 21.27 -32.19 -8.67
N GLN A 24 20.88 -31.93 -9.88
CA GLN A 24 21.07 -30.67 -10.56
C GLN A 24 20.08 -29.68 -9.92
N ALA A 25 20.56 -28.91 -8.96
CA ALA A 25 19.85 -27.73 -8.50
C ALA A 25 19.80 -26.78 -9.70
N ALA A 26 18.58 -26.53 -10.20
CA ALA A 26 18.33 -25.48 -11.15
C ALA A 26 18.80 -24.16 -10.49
N ALA A 27 19.76 -23.48 -11.10
CA ALA A 27 20.11 -22.13 -10.73
C ALA A 27 18.90 -21.24 -11.01
N GLU A 28 18.21 -20.85 -9.95
CA GLU A 28 17.29 -19.73 -10.01
C GLU A 28 18.08 -18.48 -10.40
N PRO A 29 17.55 -17.61 -11.29
CA PRO A 29 18.22 -16.37 -11.60
C PRO A 29 18.25 -15.54 -10.30
N ASP A 30 19.46 -15.24 -9.86
CA ASP A 30 19.74 -14.29 -8.79
C ASP A 30 19.17 -12.92 -9.19
N SER A 31 17.89 -12.72 -8.88
CA SER A 31 17.33 -11.39 -8.85
C SER A 31 17.92 -10.73 -7.61
N GLN A 32 19.01 -10.00 -7.78
CA GLN A 32 19.43 -8.98 -6.84
C GLN A 32 18.22 -8.04 -6.64
N ALA A 33 17.39 -8.38 -5.66
CA ALA A 33 16.42 -7.47 -5.12
C ALA A 33 17.24 -6.28 -4.60
N ALA A 34 17.19 -5.18 -5.32
CA ALA A 34 17.68 -3.90 -4.81
C ALA A 34 17.10 -3.78 -3.41
N VAL A 35 17.96 -3.67 -2.40
CA VAL A 35 17.53 -3.48 -1.01
C VAL A 35 16.74 -2.17 -1.00
N ALA A 36 15.42 -2.28 -1.08
CA ALA A 36 14.56 -1.13 -1.03
C ALA A 36 14.85 -0.44 0.31
N THR A 37 15.31 0.80 0.25
CA THR A 37 15.59 1.57 1.45
C THR A 37 14.29 1.65 2.25
N VAL A 38 14.33 1.18 3.49
CA VAL A 38 13.18 1.28 4.39
C VAL A 38 12.97 2.75 4.72
N MET A 39 11.79 3.26 4.42
CA MET A 39 11.37 4.63 4.76
C MET A 39 10.70 4.64 6.13
N ASP A 40 10.65 5.78 6.78
CA ASP A 40 9.70 6.03 7.85
C ASP A 40 8.36 6.53 7.30
N VAL A 41 7.33 6.59 8.14
CA VAL A 41 5.99 7.05 7.74
C VAL A 41 6.03 8.51 7.28
N ASP A 42 6.86 9.37 7.87
CA ASP A 42 6.98 10.78 7.51
C ASP A 42 7.54 10.95 6.10
N ALA A 43 8.60 10.24 5.76
CA ALA A 43 9.19 10.25 4.43
C ALA A 43 8.23 9.68 3.38
N LEU A 44 7.51 8.60 3.72
CA LEU A 44 6.50 8.01 2.86
C LEU A 44 5.38 9.02 2.55
N LEU A 45 4.86 9.72 3.57
CA LEU A 45 3.80 10.72 3.41
C LEU A 45 4.28 11.96 2.65
N ALA A 46 5.53 12.38 2.87
CA ALA A 46 6.11 13.55 2.19
C ALA A 46 6.24 13.33 0.67
N ASP A 47 6.51 12.11 0.23
CA ASP A 47 6.67 11.77 -1.20
C ASP A 47 5.50 10.96 -1.78
N ALA A 48 4.38 10.88 -1.05
CA ALA A 48 3.28 9.98 -1.37
C ALA A 48 2.73 10.19 -2.79
N GLU A 49 2.60 11.44 -3.26
CA GLU A 49 2.10 11.75 -4.62
C GLU A 49 2.95 11.07 -5.71
N ASN A 50 4.27 11.03 -5.53
CA ASN A 50 5.19 10.40 -6.47
C ASN A 50 5.26 8.88 -6.34
N LEU A 51 4.81 8.34 -5.22
CA LEU A 51 4.87 6.91 -4.89
C LEU A 51 3.57 6.16 -5.18
N VAL A 52 2.52 6.84 -5.65
CA VAL A 52 1.24 6.20 -5.99
C VAL A 52 1.44 5.07 -7.00
N ASN A 53 0.87 3.89 -6.70
CA ASN A 53 0.98 2.64 -7.43
C ASN A 53 2.41 2.04 -7.50
N LYS A 54 3.34 2.54 -6.71
CA LYS A 54 4.67 1.94 -6.56
C LYS A 54 4.73 1.05 -5.33
N GLU A 55 5.63 0.07 -5.39
CA GLU A 55 5.99 -0.73 -4.23
C GLU A 55 6.81 0.12 -3.26
N VAL A 56 6.46 0.06 -1.99
CA VAL A 56 7.12 0.78 -0.90
C VAL A 56 7.46 -0.19 0.23
N VAL A 57 8.55 0.11 0.95
CA VAL A 57 8.93 -0.57 2.18
C VAL A 57 9.14 0.49 3.24
N PHE A 58 8.42 0.39 4.33
CA PHE A 58 8.50 1.38 5.41
C PHE A 58 8.24 0.74 6.76
N ASP A 59 8.62 1.43 7.82
CA ASP A 59 8.31 1.06 9.19
C ASP A 59 7.68 2.22 9.97
N GLY A 60 7.06 1.89 11.08
CA GLY A 60 6.42 2.84 11.97
C GLY A 60 5.75 2.14 13.15
N VAL A 61 5.24 2.92 14.09
CA VAL A 61 4.51 2.38 15.23
C VAL A 61 3.06 2.11 14.84
N CYS A 62 2.60 0.87 14.98
CA CYS A 62 1.19 0.54 14.80
C CYS A 62 0.40 0.99 16.03
N THR A 63 -0.45 1.99 15.87
CA THR A 63 -1.25 2.56 16.98
C THR A 63 -2.65 1.94 17.09
N HIS A 64 -3.14 1.35 16.01
CA HIS A 64 -4.50 0.81 15.97
C HIS A 64 -4.64 -0.31 14.93
N ALA A 65 -5.46 -1.31 15.27
CA ALA A 65 -5.99 -2.30 14.33
C ALA A 65 -7.52 -2.27 14.38
N CYS A 66 -8.17 -2.32 13.21
CA CYS A 66 -9.63 -2.29 13.13
C CYS A 66 -10.26 -3.47 13.87
N LYS A 67 -11.27 -3.22 14.71
CA LYS A 67 -11.99 -4.23 15.49
C LYS A 67 -12.70 -5.28 14.64
N HIS A 68 -13.06 -4.96 13.39
CA HIS A 68 -13.73 -5.85 12.45
C HIS A 68 -12.70 -6.65 11.66
N GLY A 69 -12.14 -7.70 12.28
CA GLY A 69 -11.25 -8.66 11.64
C GLY A 69 -9.83 -8.18 11.38
N ALA A 70 -9.38 -7.08 12.00
CA ALA A 70 -8.03 -6.52 11.84
C ALA A 70 -7.56 -6.42 10.37
N THR A 71 -8.49 -6.10 9.46
CA THR A 71 -8.19 -5.94 8.02
C THR A 71 -7.45 -4.65 7.70
N LYS A 72 -7.39 -3.72 8.67
CA LYS A 72 -6.68 -2.44 8.57
C LYS A 72 -5.90 -2.18 9.85
N ILE A 73 -4.68 -1.66 9.69
CA ILE A 73 -3.89 -1.08 10.77
C ILE A 73 -3.55 0.37 10.44
N PHE A 74 -3.19 1.14 11.46
CA PHE A 74 -2.77 2.54 11.33
C PHE A 74 -1.36 2.67 11.89
N MET A 75 -0.46 3.15 11.05
CA MET A 75 0.94 3.33 11.35
C MET A 75 1.23 4.81 11.57
N MET A 76 1.83 5.13 12.69
CA MET A 76 2.19 6.49 13.07
C MET A 76 3.69 6.74 12.83
N GLY A 77 4.00 7.94 12.32
CA GLY A 77 5.34 8.46 12.18
C GLY A 77 5.81 9.22 13.42
N SER A 78 6.36 10.41 13.21
CA SER A 78 6.93 11.25 14.29
C SER A 78 5.90 11.77 15.29
N ASP A 79 4.64 11.92 14.87
CA ASP A 79 3.53 12.37 15.70
C ASP A 79 2.18 11.80 15.21
N ASP A 80 1.11 12.04 15.96
CA ASP A 80 -0.23 11.51 15.69
C ASP A 80 -0.92 12.13 14.45
N THR A 81 -0.41 13.25 13.94
CA THR A 81 -0.87 13.85 12.68
C THR A 81 -0.28 13.15 11.45
N LYS A 82 0.82 12.40 11.63
CA LYS A 82 1.55 11.63 10.62
C LYS A 82 1.13 10.17 10.68
N THR A 83 -0.04 9.88 10.17
CA THR A 83 -0.59 8.53 10.23
C THR A 83 -0.96 8.04 8.83
N ILE A 84 -0.57 6.80 8.51
CA ILE A 84 -0.96 6.12 7.28
C ILE A 84 -1.75 4.86 7.58
N ARG A 85 -2.84 4.65 6.84
CA ARG A 85 -3.63 3.42 6.85
C ARG A 85 -2.93 2.35 6.02
N VAL A 86 -2.87 1.13 6.56
CA VAL A 86 -2.40 -0.06 5.84
C VAL A 86 -3.52 -1.09 5.81
N GLU A 87 -3.87 -1.54 4.62
CA GLU A 87 -4.88 -2.56 4.39
C GLU A 87 -4.24 -3.93 4.20
N ALA A 88 -4.80 -4.96 4.83
CA ALA A 88 -4.28 -6.32 4.71
C ALA A 88 -4.38 -6.88 3.29
N ALA A 89 -5.35 -6.41 2.50
CA ALA A 89 -5.56 -6.84 1.12
C ALA A 89 -5.58 -8.38 1.00
N LYS A 90 -4.65 -8.98 0.26
CA LYS A 90 -4.57 -10.44 0.07
C LYS A 90 -4.10 -11.21 1.31
N LEU A 91 -3.54 -10.54 2.31
CA LEU A 91 -3.15 -11.16 3.58
C LEU A 91 -4.37 -11.53 4.44
N GLY A 92 -5.53 -10.94 4.16
CA GLY A 92 -6.77 -11.15 4.88
C GLY A 92 -6.85 -10.32 6.17
N SER A 93 -5.92 -10.48 7.11
CA SER A 93 -5.89 -9.73 8.37
C SER A 93 -4.47 -9.57 8.91
N PHE A 94 -4.31 -8.62 9.82
CA PHE A 94 -3.09 -8.43 10.62
C PHE A 94 -3.20 -9.15 11.95
N ASP A 95 -2.05 -9.55 12.52
CA ASP A 95 -2.01 -9.99 13.92
C ASP A 95 -2.23 -8.77 14.84
N THR A 96 -3.06 -8.94 15.87
CA THR A 96 -3.30 -7.86 16.85
C THR A 96 -2.08 -7.49 17.68
N LYS A 97 -1.03 -8.32 17.68
CA LYS A 97 0.28 -8.00 18.26
C LYS A 97 0.99 -6.85 17.55
N CYS A 98 0.54 -6.47 16.35
CA CYS A 98 1.02 -5.24 15.70
C CYS A 98 0.81 -4.01 16.58
N ILE A 99 -0.27 -3.96 17.39
CA ILE A 99 -0.62 -2.78 18.19
C ILE A 99 0.48 -2.50 19.21
N ASN A 100 0.95 -1.24 19.24
CA ASN A 100 2.06 -0.76 20.06
C ASN A 100 3.44 -1.38 19.72
N SER A 101 3.57 -2.01 18.55
CA SER A 101 4.84 -2.51 18.04
C SER A 101 5.32 -1.66 16.86
N ILE A 102 6.61 -1.69 16.62
CA ILE A 102 7.17 -1.24 15.34
C ILE A 102 6.86 -2.33 14.32
N VAL A 103 6.22 -1.95 13.23
CA VAL A 103 5.87 -2.88 12.16
C VAL A 103 6.52 -2.41 10.87
N LYS A 104 7.27 -3.30 10.25
CA LYS A 104 7.80 -3.10 8.90
C LYS A 104 6.81 -3.64 7.89
N VAL A 105 6.42 -2.81 6.93
CA VAL A 105 5.45 -3.15 5.89
C VAL A 105 6.09 -3.05 4.52
N LYS A 106 5.86 -4.06 3.70
CA LYS A 106 6.07 -4.03 2.25
C LYS A 106 4.70 -4.04 1.58
N GLY A 107 4.43 -3.11 0.67
CA GLY A 107 3.13 -3.02 0.01
C GLY A 107 3.14 -2.05 -1.16
N VAL A 108 1.96 -1.78 -1.70
CA VAL A 108 1.75 -0.83 -2.81
C VAL A 108 1.02 0.40 -2.28
N LEU A 109 1.61 1.57 -2.45
CA LEU A 109 0.95 2.82 -2.08
C LEU A 109 -0.21 3.11 -3.04
N LYS A 110 -1.35 3.43 -2.47
CA LYS A 110 -2.59 3.77 -3.18
C LYS A 110 -3.06 5.15 -2.80
N GLU A 111 -3.83 5.75 -3.68
CA GLU A 111 -4.49 7.04 -3.46
C GLU A 111 -6.01 6.85 -3.59
N GLU A 112 -6.74 7.34 -2.60
CA GLU A 112 -8.18 7.52 -2.66
C GLU A 112 -8.48 9.01 -2.81
N ARG A 113 -9.08 9.38 -3.94
CA ARG A 113 -9.49 10.77 -4.21
C ARG A 113 -10.92 10.99 -3.78
N VAL A 114 -11.10 12.01 -2.97
CA VAL A 114 -12.42 12.50 -2.57
C VAL A 114 -12.68 13.79 -3.34
N ASP A 115 -13.50 13.70 -4.36
CA ASP A 115 -14.00 14.80 -5.17
C ASP A 115 -15.52 14.94 -5.04
N GLU A 116 -16.13 15.87 -5.74
CA GLU A 116 -17.60 16.05 -5.70
C GLU A 116 -18.35 14.81 -6.20
N ALA A 117 -17.83 14.08 -7.19
CA ALA A 117 -18.49 12.87 -7.68
C ALA A 117 -18.51 11.76 -6.61
N TYR A 118 -17.40 11.63 -5.85
CA TYR A 118 -17.34 10.73 -4.70
C TYR A 118 -18.37 11.13 -3.62
N LEU A 119 -18.47 12.41 -3.30
CA LEU A 119 -19.40 12.90 -2.28
C LEU A 119 -20.87 12.68 -2.69
N GLN A 120 -21.21 12.89 -3.96
CA GLN A 120 -22.56 12.61 -4.48
C GLN A 120 -22.91 11.13 -4.38
N GLN A 121 -21.96 10.22 -4.69
CA GLN A 121 -22.17 8.79 -4.51
C GLN A 121 -22.34 8.41 -3.03
N TRP A 122 -21.59 9.05 -2.15
CA TRP A 122 -21.76 8.84 -0.71
C TRP A 122 -23.12 9.33 -0.21
N GLU A 123 -23.56 10.52 -0.62
CA GLU A 123 -24.92 11.00 -0.31
C GLU A 123 -26.01 10.04 -0.79
N ALA A 124 -25.90 9.55 -2.02
CA ALA A 124 -26.87 8.61 -2.57
C ALA A 124 -26.92 7.30 -1.77
N LYS A 125 -25.76 6.76 -1.38
CA LYS A 125 -25.69 5.57 -0.52
C LYS A 125 -26.28 5.82 0.87
N ALA A 126 -25.98 6.95 1.48
CA ALA A 126 -26.50 7.31 2.81
C ALA A 126 -28.03 7.44 2.78
N LYS A 127 -28.60 8.07 1.76
CA LYS A 127 -30.05 8.15 1.59
C LYS A 127 -30.69 6.77 1.43
N ALA A 128 -30.10 5.89 0.62
CA ALA A 128 -30.61 4.54 0.42
C ALA A 128 -30.52 3.67 1.69
N GLN A 129 -29.57 3.94 2.59
CA GLN A 129 -29.42 3.24 3.86
C GLN A 129 -30.37 3.77 4.94
N SER A 130 -30.71 5.06 4.94
CA SER A 130 -31.68 5.63 5.89
C SER A 130 -33.09 5.03 5.72
N ASP A 131 -33.44 4.58 4.52
CA ASP A 131 -34.71 3.91 4.24
C ASP A 131 -34.76 2.47 4.78
N ASN A 132 -33.62 1.91 5.22
CA ASN A 132 -33.47 0.51 5.69
C ASN A 132 -33.11 0.39 7.16
N HIS A 133 -33.40 1.35 8.04
CA HIS A 133 -33.16 1.28 9.49
C HIS A 133 -31.80 0.70 9.88
N GLY A 134 -30.73 1.14 9.24
CA GLY A 134 -29.36 0.80 9.63
C GLY A 134 -28.70 2.02 10.25
N ASP A 135 -28.29 1.92 11.52
CA ASP A 135 -27.48 2.93 12.19
C ASP A 135 -26.33 3.32 11.27
N GLY A 136 -26.31 4.60 10.88
CA GLY A 136 -25.29 5.12 9.97
C GLY A 136 -23.91 4.69 10.47
N GLU A 137 -23.17 3.97 9.66
CA GLU A 137 -21.85 3.47 10.01
C GLU A 137 -20.97 4.62 10.50
N GLY A 138 -20.92 4.76 11.80
CA GLY A 138 -19.87 5.50 12.45
C GLY A 138 -18.57 4.75 12.19
N GLY A 139 -17.93 4.96 11.04
CA GLY A 139 -16.66 4.34 10.68
C GLY A 139 -15.66 4.39 11.83
N CYS A 140 -14.59 3.64 11.75
CA CYS A 140 -13.54 3.59 12.77
C CYS A 140 -13.11 5.03 13.14
N SER A 141 -13.16 5.38 14.43
CA SER A 141 -12.80 6.71 14.90
C SER A 141 -11.37 7.10 14.52
N THR A 142 -10.46 6.13 14.50
CA THR A 142 -9.07 6.34 14.06
C THR A 142 -9.02 6.70 12.58
N GLU A 143 -9.84 6.08 11.73
CA GLU A 143 -9.92 6.42 10.29
C GLU A 143 -10.49 7.82 10.08
N LYS A 144 -11.53 8.19 10.84
CA LYS A 144 -12.09 9.56 10.82
C LYS A 144 -11.05 10.60 11.20
N ASN A 145 -10.31 10.33 12.27
CA ASN A 145 -9.25 11.23 12.74
C ASN A 145 -8.13 11.36 11.71
N ALA A 146 -7.67 10.26 11.11
CA ALA A 146 -6.65 10.26 10.06
C ALA A 146 -7.09 11.06 8.81
N ARG A 147 -8.39 11.18 8.56
CA ARG A 147 -8.96 12.01 7.49
C ARG A 147 -9.29 13.43 7.93
N GLY A 148 -9.04 13.77 9.21
CA GLY A 148 -9.38 15.06 9.80
C GLY A 148 -10.90 15.33 9.83
N GLU A 149 -11.71 14.29 9.98
CA GLU A 149 -13.16 14.39 10.05
C GLU A 149 -13.59 14.74 11.47
N THR A 150 -14.39 15.79 11.62
CA THR A 150 -14.86 16.30 12.93
C THR A 150 -16.38 16.18 13.11
N ALA A 151 -17.13 16.11 12.03
CA ALA A 151 -18.57 16.01 12.08
C ALA A 151 -19.05 14.58 12.44
N ASN A 152 -20.16 14.50 13.17
CA ASN A 152 -20.74 13.25 13.67
C ASN A 152 -21.87 12.69 12.78
N THR A 153 -22.42 13.48 11.85
CA THR A 153 -23.45 13.04 10.90
C THR A 153 -22.84 12.87 9.52
N THR A 154 -23.47 12.05 8.70
CA THR A 154 -23.03 11.85 7.30
C THR A 154 -23.10 13.14 6.51
N GLU A 155 -24.18 13.90 6.65
CA GLU A 155 -24.38 15.19 5.98
C GLU A 155 -23.33 16.21 6.41
N GLY A 156 -23.04 16.28 7.72
CA GLY A 156 -22.00 17.15 8.25
C GLY A 156 -20.60 16.78 7.73
N ARG A 157 -20.28 15.50 7.67
CA ARG A 157 -18.99 15.01 7.11
C ARG A 157 -18.84 15.37 5.64
N ILE A 158 -19.92 15.21 4.84
CA ILE A 158 -19.92 15.56 3.42
C ILE A 158 -19.76 17.07 3.24
N ALA A 159 -20.44 17.89 4.06
CA ALA A 159 -20.29 19.33 4.04
C ALA A 159 -18.85 19.78 4.39
N ASP A 160 -18.23 19.16 5.40
CA ASP A 160 -16.83 19.39 5.77
C ASP A 160 -15.88 19.06 4.61
N PHE A 161 -16.08 17.94 3.93
CA PHE A 161 -15.25 17.56 2.77
C PHE A 161 -15.43 18.56 1.62
N ARG A 162 -16.65 19.04 1.32
CA ARG A 162 -16.86 20.08 0.31
C ARG A 162 -16.10 21.35 0.63
N ALA A 163 -16.16 21.79 1.90
CA ALA A 163 -15.43 22.98 2.33
C ALA A 163 -13.88 22.78 2.19
N LYS A 164 -13.36 21.61 2.57
CA LYS A 164 -11.94 21.29 2.41
C LYS A 164 -11.52 21.19 0.95
N ILE A 165 -12.35 20.63 0.07
CA ILE A 165 -12.09 20.57 -1.37
C ILE A 165 -12.03 21.98 -1.96
N ALA A 166 -12.97 22.86 -1.61
CA ALA A 166 -12.96 24.24 -2.07
C ALA A 166 -11.68 24.97 -1.64
N ALA A 167 -11.30 24.87 -0.35
CA ALA A 167 -10.07 25.45 0.17
C ALA A 167 -8.81 24.87 -0.51
N ASN A 168 -8.80 23.55 -0.79
CA ASN A 168 -7.69 22.92 -1.51
C ASN A 168 -7.59 23.43 -2.94
N GLN A 169 -8.73 23.61 -3.63
CA GLN A 169 -8.77 24.14 -4.98
C GLN A 169 -8.22 25.57 -5.03
N GLU A 170 -8.62 26.43 -4.09
CA GLU A 170 -8.07 27.79 -3.99
C GLU A 170 -6.54 27.79 -3.76
N LYS A 171 -6.05 26.88 -2.91
CA LYS A 171 -4.64 26.82 -2.52
C LYS A 171 -3.74 26.15 -3.56
N THR A 172 -4.22 25.08 -4.20
CA THR A 172 -3.38 24.19 -5.03
C THR A 172 -3.87 24.02 -6.46
N GLY A 173 -5.08 24.49 -6.79
CA GLY A 173 -5.76 24.25 -8.06
C GLY A 173 -6.40 22.85 -8.17
N LYS A 174 -6.28 21.98 -7.15
CA LYS A 174 -6.84 20.62 -7.15
C LYS A 174 -8.24 20.62 -6.53
N ALA A 175 -9.27 20.28 -7.29
CA ALA A 175 -10.67 20.17 -6.83
C ALA A 175 -10.98 18.80 -6.19
N TYR A 176 -10.05 18.26 -5.42
CA TYR A 176 -10.17 16.98 -4.68
C TYR A 176 -9.21 16.96 -3.50
N LEU A 177 -9.44 16.01 -2.59
CA LEU A 177 -8.50 15.66 -1.51
C LEU A 177 -7.93 14.28 -1.80
N SER A 178 -6.64 14.10 -1.54
CA SER A 178 -5.95 12.81 -1.65
C SER A 178 -5.77 12.19 -0.28
N PHE A 179 -6.20 10.94 -0.13
CA PHE A 179 -5.94 10.11 1.04
C PHE A 179 -5.10 8.92 0.60
N TYR A 180 -3.89 8.84 1.15
CA TYR A 180 -2.97 7.77 0.81
C TYR A 180 -3.13 6.59 1.79
N PHE A 181 -2.97 5.38 1.27
CA PHE A 181 -2.95 4.16 2.05
C PHE A 181 -2.06 3.12 1.37
N VAL A 182 -1.67 2.08 2.11
CA VAL A 182 -0.85 0.99 1.55
C VAL A 182 -1.64 -0.30 1.55
N GLU A 183 -1.69 -0.98 0.39
CA GLU A 183 -2.12 -2.37 0.29
C GLU A 183 -0.91 -3.26 0.62
N ALA A 184 -0.95 -3.93 1.77
CA ALA A 184 0.16 -4.75 2.23
C ALA A 184 0.33 -6.01 1.37
N VAL A 185 1.59 -6.31 1.05
CA VAL A 185 2.04 -7.58 0.44
C VAL A 185 2.63 -8.49 1.51
N SER A 186 3.35 -7.90 2.48
CA SER A 186 3.87 -8.57 3.66
C SER A 186 4.11 -7.58 4.79
N TYR A 187 4.21 -8.10 6.02
CA TYR A 187 4.60 -7.30 7.18
C TYR A 187 5.42 -8.13 8.17
N GLU A 188 6.17 -7.44 9.02
CA GLU A 188 7.01 -8.02 10.06
C GLU A 188 6.87 -7.18 11.32
N ILE A 189 6.60 -7.81 12.46
CA ILE A 189 6.56 -7.18 13.79
C ILE A 189 7.99 -7.21 14.34
N GLN A 190 8.53 -6.06 14.73
CA GLN A 190 9.89 -5.91 15.26
C GLN A 190 9.87 -5.85 16.80
#